data_3415a107f03294860d1eeb065bd40725
#
_entry.id   3415a107f03294860d1eeb065bd40725
#
_cell.length_a   1.000
_cell.length_b   1.000
_cell.length_c   1.000
_cell.angle_alpha   90.00
_cell.angle_beta   90.00
_cell.angle_gamma   90.00
#
_symmetry.space_group_name_H-M   'P 1'
#
loop_
_entity.id
_entity.type
_entity.pdbx_description
1 polymer ?
#
loop_
_entity_poly.entity_id
_entity_poly.type
_entity_poly.pdbx_seq_one_letter_code
_entity_poly.pdbx_strand_id
1 'polypeptide(L)' 'MPPTSAAMAAITTAAASGAITPGEAADLARVVEIFVRAVETSDFETRLQQLEKRNGAGA' A
#
# COMPACT_ATOMS: atom_id res chain seq x y z
N MET A 1 -5.57 10.62 8.08
CA MET A 1 -5.00 9.29 8.31
C MET A 1 -4.75 8.62 6.96
N PRO A 2 -3.58 7.99 6.75
CA PRO A 2 -3.33 7.30 5.49
C PRO A 2 -4.31 6.16 5.26
N PRO A 3 -4.73 5.88 4.00
CA PRO A 3 -5.65 4.78 3.70
C PRO A 3 -5.17 3.42 4.18
N THR A 4 -3.85 3.18 4.17
CA THR A 4 -3.25 1.94 4.65
C THR A 4 -3.53 1.72 6.14
N SER A 5 -3.37 2.78 6.95
CA SER A 5 -3.65 2.70 8.39
C SER A 5 -5.13 2.41 8.66
N ALA A 6 -6.02 3.02 7.87
CA ALA A 6 -7.45 2.77 7.98
C ALA A 6 -7.79 1.32 7.64
N ALA A 7 -7.20 0.78 6.58
CA ALA A 7 -7.41 -0.61 6.17
C ALA A 7 -6.90 -1.58 7.24
N MET A 8 -5.72 -1.35 7.78
CA MET A 8 -5.15 -2.20 8.82
C MET A 8 -5.97 -2.14 10.11
N ALA A 9 -6.44 -0.96 10.49
CA ALA A 9 -7.31 -0.80 11.65
C ALA A 9 -8.63 -1.56 11.48
N ALA A 10 -9.22 -1.50 10.29
CA ALA A 10 -10.45 -2.22 10.00
C ALA A 10 -10.27 -3.74 10.08
N ILE A 11 -9.17 -4.26 9.56
CA ILE A 11 -8.84 -5.69 9.62
C ILE A 11 -8.65 -6.12 11.08
N THR A 12 -7.92 -5.33 11.86
CA THR A 12 -7.68 -5.62 13.27
C THR A 12 -8.98 -5.63 14.06
N THR A 13 -9.84 -4.64 13.82
CA THR A 13 -11.14 -4.54 14.49
C THR A 13 -12.03 -5.73 14.12
N ALA A 14 -12.06 -6.12 12.85
CA ALA A 14 -12.84 -7.26 12.39
C ALA A 14 -12.37 -8.57 13.03
N ALA A 15 -11.06 -8.76 13.16
CA ALA A 15 -10.50 -9.94 13.82
C ALA A 15 -10.83 -9.94 15.31
N ALA A 16 -10.69 -8.79 15.97
CA ALA A 16 -10.97 -8.66 17.40
C ALA A 16 -12.45 -8.91 17.73
N SER A 17 -13.36 -8.53 16.84
CA SER A 17 -14.79 -8.73 17.02
C SER A 17 -15.27 -10.13 16.62
N GLY A 18 -14.40 -10.93 15.99
CA GLY A 18 -14.75 -12.27 15.52
C GLY A 18 -15.43 -12.28 14.14
N ALA A 19 -15.52 -11.13 13.47
CA ALA A 19 -16.10 -11.05 12.14
C ALA A 19 -15.27 -11.83 11.11
N ILE A 20 -13.96 -11.89 11.32
CA ILE A 20 -13.04 -12.69 10.52
C ILE A 20 -12.11 -13.46 11.46
N THR A 21 -11.55 -14.56 10.96
CA THR A 21 -10.58 -15.34 11.73
C THR A 21 -9.22 -14.66 11.69
N PRO A 22 -8.31 -14.98 12.65
CA PRO A 22 -6.94 -14.47 12.58
C PRO A 22 -6.21 -14.86 11.29
N GLY A 23 -6.48 -16.04 10.74
CA GLY A 23 -5.91 -16.47 9.45
C GLY A 23 -6.40 -15.60 8.31
N GLU A 24 -7.69 -15.30 8.26
CA GLU A 24 -8.27 -14.39 7.28
C GLU A 24 -7.70 -12.98 7.43
N ALA A 25 -7.53 -12.52 8.67
CA ALA A 25 -6.93 -11.22 8.93
C ALA A 25 -5.49 -11.14 8.40
N ALA A 26 -4.70 -12.21 8.60
CA ALA A 26 -3.32 -12.27 8.09
C ALA A 26 -3.29 -12.22 6.56
N ASP A 27 -4.20 -12.95 5.91
CA ASP A 27 -4.29 -12.97 4.45
C ASP A 27 -4.68 -11.59 3.90
N LEU A 28 -5.65 -10.92 4.53
CA LEU A 28 -6.07 -9.58 4.14
C LEU A 28 -4.94 -8.57 4.34
N ALA A 29 -4.23 -8.65 5.45
CA ALA A 29 -3.09 -7.77 5.72
C ALA A 29 -2.00 -7.93 4.66
N ARG A 30 -1.76 -9.16 4.22
CA ARG A 30 -0.79 -9.44 3.15
C ARG A 30 -1.23 -8.80 1.83
N VAL A 31 -2.51 -8.90 1.50
CA VAL A 31 -3.06 -8.28 0.28
C VAL A 31 -2.89 -6.77 0.33
N VAL A 32 -3.18 -6.15 1.47
CA VAL A 32 -3.01 -4.72 1.67
C VAL A 32 -1.54 -4.32 1.49
N GLU A 33 -0.60 -5.08 2.08
CA GLU A 33 0.83 -4.82 1.93
C GLU A 33 1.29 -4.88 0.47
N ILE A 34 0.85 -5.91 -0.26
CA ILE A 34 1.19 -6.08 -1.67
C ILE A 34 0.65 -4.91 -2.48
N PHE A 35 -0.60 -4.51 -2.23
CA PHE A 35 -1.22 -3.40 -2.94
C PHE A 35 -0.49 -2.09 -2.68
N VAL A 36 -0.19 -1.80 -1.42
CA VAL A 36 0.52 -0.58 -1.03
C VAL A 36 1.91 -0.54 -1.66
N ARG A 37 2.62 -1.66 -1.64
CA ARG A 37 3.94 -1.75 -2.24
C ARG A 37 3.89 -1.51 -3.74
N ALA A 38 2.88 -2.05 -4.42
CA ALA A 38 2.70 -1.83 -5.85
C ALA A 38 2.43 -0.35 -6.16
N VAL A 39 1.59 0.31 -5.36
CA VAL A 39 1.29 1.73 -5.52
C VAL A 39 2.53 2.58 -5.27
N GLU A 40 3.29 2.27 -4.22
CA GLU A 40 4.52 2.99 -3.90
C GLU A 40 5.56 2.85 -5.02
N THR A 41 5.71 1.65 -5.56
CA THR A 41 6.64 1.39 -6.67
C THR A 41 6.24 2.17 -7.89
N SER A 42 4.95 2.18 -8.24
CA SER A 42 4.42 2.92 -9.38
C SER A 42 4.66 4.42 -9.22
N ASP A 43 4.42 4.96 -8.02
CA ASP A 43 4.66 6.37 -7.72
C ASP A 43 6.14 6.72 -7.82
N PHE A 44 6.99 5.85 -7.30
CA PHE A 44 8.44 6.02 -7.39
C PHE A 44 8.91 6.04 -8.85
N GLU A 45 8.43 5.11 -9.66
CA GLU A 45 8.77 5.04 -11.09
C GLU A 45 8.35 6.31 -11.81
N THR A 46 7.15 6.82 -11.51
CA THR A 46 6.66 8.07 -12.10
C THR A 46 7.56 9.24 -11.75
N ARG A 47 7.95 9.36 -10.49
CA ARG A 47 8.85 10.42 -10.04
C ARG A 47 10.22 10.31 -10.69
N LEU A 48 10.72 9.09 -10.81
CA LEU A 48 12.01 8.83 -11.45
C LEU A 48 11.99 9.23 -12.92
N GLN A 49 10.92 8.88 -13.64
CA GLN A 49 10.73 9.25 -15.04
C GLN A 49 10.67 10.77 -15.19
N GLN A 50 9.98 11.46 -14.31
CA GLN A 50 9.91 12.92 -14.31
C GLN A 50 11.29 13.54 -14.11
N LEU A 51 12.07 12.98 -13.20
CA LEU A 51 13.43 13.45 -12.92
C LEU A 51 14.35 13.22 -14.11
N GLU A 52 14.27 12.04 -14.72
CA GLU A 52 15.05 11.71 -15.92
C GLU A 52 14.72 12.62 -17.09
N LYS A 53 13.43 12.91 -17.29
CA LYS A 53 12.97 13.83 -18.31
C LYS A 53 13.54 15.22 -18.10
N ARG A 54 13.52 15.70 -16.85
CA ARG A 54 14.06 17.00 -16.51
C ARG A 54 15.56 17.06 -16.79
N ASN A 55 16.29 16.04 -16.37
CA ASN A 55 17.75 15.99 -16.58
C ASN A 55 18.09 15.83 -18.07
N GLY A 56 17.33 15.00 -18.78
CA GLY A 56 17.51 14.82 -20.21
C GLY A 56 17.24 16.08 -21.00
N ALA A 57 16.21 16.84 -20.62
CA ALA A 57 15.88 18.10 -21.27
C ALA A 57 16.95 19.17 -21.01
N GLY A 58 17.60 19.11 -19.83
CA GLY A 58 18.65 20.02 -19.46
C GLY A 58 20.02 19.68 -20.06
N ALA A 59 20.16 18.47 -20.53
CA ALA A 59 21.38 18.03 -21.18
C ALA A 59 21.40 18.44 -22.64
#